data_cc8657fe9ca318884292ed2815629a70
#
_entry.id   cc8657fe9ca318884292ed2815629a70
#
_cell.length_a   1.000
_cell.length_b   1.000
_cell.length_c   1.000
_cell.angle_alpha   90.00
_cell.angle_beta   90.00
_cell.angle_gamma   90.00
#
_symmetry.space_group_name_H-M   'P 1'
#
loop_
_entity.id
_entity.type
_entity.pdbx_description
1 polymer ?
#
loop_
_entity_poly.entity_id
_entity_poly.type
_entity_poly.pdbx_seq_one_letter_code
_entity_poly.pdbx_strand_id
1 'polypeptide(L)'
;MNTLSSNLANANTTRTPEGGPYLPKAVVFRSNPDFQSQMQEAIFNSQEGIAGVKVDQILTQENAVKDVYDPSHPDADDQGYVTMPDINVVTQMTDIMTATRAYEANVNGMKAAQRMALKALEIGG
;
A
#
# COMPACT_ATOMS: atom_id res chain seq x y z
N MET A 1 -2.20 1.37 -2.75
CA MET A 1 -3.27 0.75 -3.55
C MET A 1 -2.69 -0.09 -4.68
N ASN A 2 -1.88 0.45 -5.59
CA ASN A 2 -1.32 -0.33 -6.72
C ASN A 2 -0.62 -1.63 -6.30
N THR A 3 0.15 -1.60 -5.20
CA THR A 3 0.84 -2.78 -4.65
C THR A 3 -0.15 -3.86 -4.19
N LEU A 4 -1.20 -3.47 -3.46
CA LEU A 4 -2.25 -4.38 -2.99
C LEU A 4 -3.03 -5.00 -4.17
N SER A 5 -3.37 -4.17 -5.17
CA SER A 5 -4.03 -4.64 -6.39
C SER A 5 -3.15 -5.60 -7.20
N SER A 6 -1.83 -5.32 -7.27
CA SER A 6 -0.87 -6.21 -7.93
C SER A 6 -0.76 -7.55 -7.19
N ASN A 7 -0.69 -7.54 -5.86
CA ASN A 7 -0.68 -8.76 -5.06
C ASN A 7 -1.96 -9.59 -5.27
N LEU A 8 -3.12 -8.92 -5.26
CA LEU A 8 -4.40 -9.59 -5.45
C LEU A 8 -4.51 -10.20 -6.86
N ALA A 9 -4.14 -9.44 -7.90
CA ALA A 9 -4.19 -9.91 -9.28
C ALA A 9 -3.27 -11.12 -9.53
N ASN A 10 -2.16 -11.20 -8.80
CA ASN A 10 -1.16 -12.25 -8.94
C ASN A 10 -1.19 -13.31 -7.82
N ALA A 11 -2.26 -13.35 -7.02
CA ALA A 11 -2.37 -14.28 -5.90
C ALA A 11 -2.27 -15.76 -6.29
N ASN A 12 -2.60 -16.10 -7.54
CA ASN A 12 -2.53 -17.46 -8.09
C ASN A 12 -1.50 -17.59 -9.21
N THR A 13 -0.59 -16.63 -9.39
CA THR A 13 0.40 -16.64 -10.45
C THR A 13 1.59 -17.50 -10.06
N THR A 14 1.71 -18.66 -10.68
CA THR A 14 2.77 -19.66 -10.44
C THR A 14 4.02 -19.43 -11.28
N ARG A 15 3.89 -18.65 -12.38
CA ARG A 15 4.97 -18.40 -13.32
C ARG A 15 5.04 -16.95 -13.76
N THR A 16 6.18 -16.33 -13.54
CA THR A 16 6.49 -14.96 -13.97
C THR A 16 7.53 -14.95 -15.10
N PRO A 17 7.70 -13.85 -15.84
CA PRO A 17 8.75 -13.71 -16.84
C PRO A 17 10.17 -13.85 -16.28
N GLU A 18 10.36 -13.50 -15.00
CA GLU A 18 11.62 -13.65 -14.29
C GLU A 18 11.89 -15.09 -13.84
N GLY A 19 10.90 -15.97 -13.95
CA GLY A 19 10.92 -17.36 -13.48
C GLY A 19 10.36 -17.50 -12.06
N GLY A 20 9.69 -18.64 -11.82
CA GLY A 20 9.07 -18.92 -10.52
C GLY A 20 7.75 -18.18 -10.25
N PRO A 21 7.18 -18.35 -9.04
CA PRO A 21 5.92 -17.73 -8.66
C PRO A 21 6.03 -16.23 -8.47
N TYR A 22 4.89 -15.54 -8.47
CA TYR A 22 4.86 -14.14 -8.09
C TYR A 22 5.26 -13.96 -6.62
N LEU A 23 6.13 -12.98 -6.37
CA LEU A 23 6.55 -12.64 -5.00
C LEU A 23 5.75 -11.44 -4.49
N PRO A 24 5.02 -11.56 -3.38
CA PRO A 24 4.23 -10.48 -2.83
C PRO A 24 5.08 -9.25 -2.49
N LYS A 25 4.51 -8.07 -2.71
CA LYS A 25 5.16 -6.79 -2.41
C LYS A 25 4.52 -6.17 -1.17
N ALA A 26 5.36 -5.68 -0.26
CA ALA A 26 4.96 -4.92 0.92
C ALA A 26 5.41 -3.47 0.81
N VAL A 27 4.58 -2.55 1.29
CA VAL A 27 4.90 -1.12 1.35
C VAL A 27 5.40 -0.79 2.74
N VAL A 28 6.60 -0.23 2.82
CA VAL A 28 7.18 0.26 4.07
C VAL A 28 6.95 1.77 4.17
N PHE A 29 6.32 2.18 5.26
CA PHE A 29 6.10 3.59 5.56
C PHE A 29 7.17 4.09 6.54
N ARG A 30 7.61 5.33 6.34
CA ARG A 30 8.48 6.05 7.27
C ARG A 30 7.87 7.39 7.60
N SER A 31 8.03 7.82 8.84
CA SER A 31 7.72 9.21 9.21
C SER A 31 8.65 10.16 8.43
N ASN A 32 8.07 11.26 7.94
CA ASN A 32 8.85 12.28 7.23
C ASN A 32 9.38 13.32 8.22
N PRO A 33 10.66 13.27 8.60
CA PRO A 33 11.26 14.25 9.53
C PRO A 33 11.30 15.66 8.95
N ASP A 34 11.37 15.80 7.60
CA ASP A 34 11.43 17.11 6.95
C ASP A 34 10.14 17.90 7.15
N PHE A 35 8.98 17.21 7.21
CA PHE A 35 7.70 17.84 7.53
C PHE A 35 7.67 18.31 8.99
N GLN A 36 8.28 17.56 9.89
CA GLN A 36 8.36 17.91 11.30
C GLN A 36 9.23 19.15 11.53
N SER A 37 10.38 19.26 10.86
CA SER A 37 11.26 20.42 10.95
C SER A 37 10.60 21.69 10.40
N GLN A 38 9.95 21.60 9.25
CA GLN A 38 9.23 22.74 8.65
C GLN A 38 8.01 23.17 9.48
N MET A 39 7.32 22.22 10.11
CA MET A 39 6.20 22.51 10.99
C MET A 39 6.65 23.10 12.33
N GLN A 40 7.80 22.68 12.87
CA GLN A 40 8.40 23.26 14.06
C GLN A 40 8.89 24.69 13.85
N GLU A 41 9.39 25.02 12.67
CA GLU A 41 9.72 26.41 12.30
C GLU A 41 8.46 27.28 12.17
N ALA A 42 7.35 26.73 11.71
CA ALA A 42 6.09 27.45 11.52
C ALA A 42 5.26 27.62 12.82
N ILE A 43 5.43 26.72 13.78
CA ILE A 43 4.68 26.69 15.03
C ILE A 43 5.69 26.72 16.19
N PHE A 44 6.09 27.91 16.59
CA PHE A 44 6.97 28.14 17.74
C PHE A 44 6.65 27.18 18.89
N ASN A 45 7.54 26.21 19.18
CA ASN A 45 7.64 25.44 20.42
C ASN A 45 6.53 24.45 20.80
N SER A 46 5.83 23.82 19.87
CA SER A 46 4.97 22.67 20.22
C SER A 46 5.79 21.38 20.19
N GLN A 47 6.02 20.77 21.34
CA GLN A 47 6.87 19.59 21.58
C GLN A 47 6.34 18.29 21.00
N GLU A 48 5.17 18.28 20.34
CA GLU A 48 4.57 17.12 19.67
C GLU A 48 4.28 17.48 18.21
N GLY A 49 5.30 17.33 17.37
CA GLY A 49 5.16 17.58 15.94
C GLY A 49 4.30 16.52 15.24
N ILE A 50 3.35 16.95 14.45
CA ILE A 50 2.60 16.10 13.53
C ILE A 50 3.56 15.63 12.43
N ALA A 51 4.08 14.41 12.55
CA ALA A 51 4.93 13.83 11.51
C ALA A 51 4.07 13.35 10.33
N GLY A 52 4.38 13.82 9.13
CA GLY A 52 3.84 13.26 7.90
C GLY A 52 4.40 11.84 7.67
N VAL A 53 3.67 11.03 6.91
CA VAL A 53 4.09 9.68 6.53
C VAL A 53 4.36 9.64 5.04
N LYS A 54 5.50 9.07 4.64
CA LYS A 54 5.83 8.80 3.24
C LYS A 54 6.11 7.31 3.02
N VAL A 55 5.89 6.85 1.81
CA VAL A 55 6.36 5.53 1.39
C VAL A 55 7.88 5.60 1.26
N ASP A 56 8.58 4.79 2.06
CA ASP A 56 10.04 4.70 2.04
C ASP A 56 10.50 3.80 0.90
N GLN A 57 10.00 2.57 0.89
CA GLN A 57 10.32 1.58 -0.13
C GLN A 57 9.20 0.55 -0.29
N ILE A 58 9.22 -0.13 -1.43
CA ILE A 58 8.40 -1.30 -1.70
C ILE A 58 9.33 -2.50 -1.66
N LEU A 59 9.11 -3.40 -0.70
CA LEU A 59 9.91 -4.62 -0.52
C LEU A 59 9.20 -5.80 -1.18
N THR A 60 9.98 -6.60 -1.91
CA THR A 60 9.53 -7.93 -2.38
C THR A 60 9.78 -8.95 -1.27
N GLN A 61 8.77 -9.73 -0.93
CA GLN A 61 8.84 -10.75 0.11
C GLN A 61 9.23 -12.09 -0.50
N GLU A 62 10.53 -12.38 -0.54
CA GLU A 62 11.07 -13.59 -1.18
C GLU A 62 10.62 -14.90 -0.49
N ASN A 63 10.31 -14.85 0.81
CA ASN A 63 9.91 -16.01 1.59
C ASN A 63 8.38 -16.19 1.69
N ALA A 64 7.59 -15.35 1.01
CA ALA A 64 6.14 -15.43 1.07
C ALA A 64 5.59 -16.32 -0.06
N VAL A 65 6.02 -17.57 -0.08
CA VAL A 65 5.56 -18.61 -1.00
C VAL A 65 5.13 -19.82 -0.19
N LYS A 66 4.22 -20.61 -0.76
CA LYS A 66 3.74 -21.87 -0.19
C LYS A 66 3.69 -22.95 -1.26
N ASP A 67 3.95 -24.18 -0.88
CA ASP A 67 3.80 -25.33 -1.75
C ASP A 67 2.42 -25.95 -1.56
N VAL A 68 1.69 -26.09 -2.65
CA VAL A 68 0.35 -26.67 -2.71
C VAL A 68 0.42 -27.97 -3.51
N TYR A 69 -0.12 -29.05 -2.96
CA TYR A 69 -0.18 -30.32 -3.67
C TYR A 69 -1.28 -30.30 -4.71
N ASP A 70 -0.90 -30.19 -5.97
CA ASP A 70 -1.80 -30.27 -7.14
C ASP A 70 -1.04 -30.93 -8.32
N PRO A 71 -1.08 -32.28 -8.42
CA PRO A 71 -0.36 -33.00 -9.48
C PRO A 71 -0.97 -32.79 -10.88
N SER A 72 -2.16 -32.17 -10.97
CA SER A 72 -2.79 -31.86 -12.25
C SER A 72 -2.36 -30.52 -12.83
N HIS A 73 -1.67 -29.72 -12.05
CA HIS A 73 -1.23 -28.39 -12.47
C HIS A 73 -0.04 -28.48 -13.46
N PRO A 74 -0.02 -27.67 -14.54
CA PRO A 74 1.06 -27.71 -15.54
C PRO A 74 2.45 -27.33 -14.99
N ASP A 75 2.51 -26.59 -13.86
CA ASP A 75 3.75 -26.15 -13.21
C ASP A 75 4.06 -27.00 -11.95
N ALA A 76 3.43 -28.18 -11.81
CA ALA A 76 3.73 -29.11 -10.72
C ALA A 76 5.14 -29.71 -10.91
N ASP A 77 5.85 -29.91 -9.79
CA ASP A 77 7.12 -30.62 -9.77
C ASP A 77 6.92 -32.15 -9.89
N ASP A 78 8.02 -32.90 -9.91
CA ASP A 78 8.02 -34.36 -10.02
C ASP A 78 7.30 -35.03 -8.84
N GLN A 79 7.07 -34.34 -7.74
CA GLN A 79 6.36 -34.81 -6.55
C GLN A 79 4.89 -34.34 -6.51
N GLY A 80 4.46 -33.55 -7.49
CA GLY A 80 3.10 -33.03 -7.60
C GLY A 80 2.84 -31.78 -6.76
N TYR A 81 3.86 -31.04 -6.36
CA TYR A 81 3.71 -29.78 -5.66
C TYR A 81 3.88 -28.59 -6.60
N VAL A 82 3.12 -27.55 -6.35
CA VAL A 82 3.20 -26.26 -7.05
C VAL A 82 3.54 -25.17 -6.05
N THR A 83 4.61 -24.42 -6.31
CA THR A 83 4.96 -23.27 -5.48
C THR A 83 4.10 -22.07 -5.89
N MET A 84 3.31 -21.56 -4.96
CA MET A 84 2.38 -20.45 -5.15
C MET A 84 2.71 -19.29 -4.20
N PRO A 85 2.32 -18.05 -4.54
CA PRO A 85 2.41 -16.92 -3.61
C PRO A 85 1.58 -17.19 -2.34
N ASP A 86 2.14 -16.89 -1.17
CA ASP A 86 1.39 -16.96 0.08
C ASP A 86 0.65 -15.64 0.33
N ILE A 87 -0.41 -15.42 -0.43
CA ILE A 87 -1.24 -14.22 -0.38
C ILE A 87 -2.62 -14.58 0.15
N ASN A 88 -3.01 -13.94 1.26
CA ASN A 88 -4.38 -14.03 1.74
C ASN A 88 -5.26 -13.02 0.99
N VAL A 89 -6.05 -13.53 0.05
CA VAL A 89 -6.95 -12.73 -0.80
C VAL A 89 -7.92 -11.89 0.02
N VAL A 90 -8.50 -12.43 1.10
CA VAL A 90 -9.46 -11.72 1.95
C VAL A 90 -8.80 -10.54 2.66
N THR A 91 -7.60 -10.74 3.17
CA THR A 91 -6.80 -9.66 3.79
C THR A 91 -6.48 -8.58 2.77
N GLN A 92 -5.98 -8.95 1.57
CA GLN A 92 -5.68 -7.97 0.51
C GLN A 92 -6.92 -7.18 0.08
N MET A 93 -8.08 -7.81 -0.02
CA MET A 93 -9.35 -7.11 -0.35
C MET A 93 -9.75 -6.14 0.76
N THR A 94 -9.61 -6.53 2.03
CA THR A 94 -9.89 -5.67 3.17
C THR A 94 -8.96 -4.46 3.20
N ASP A 95 -7.68 -4.68 2.93
CA ASP A 95 -6.68 -3.62 2.87
C ASP A 95 -6.95 -2.64 1.72
N ILE A 96 -7.36 -3.16 0.54
CA ILE A 96 -7.78 -2.34 -0.59
C ILE A 96 -8.99 -1.48 -0.22
N MET A 97 -10.01 -2.05 0.43
CA MET A 97 -11.20 -1.30 0.86
C MET A 97 -10.83 -0.22 1.88
N THR A 98 -9.97 -0.53 2.84
CA THR A 98 -9.47 0.43 3.83
C THR A 98 -8.69 1.56 3.18
N ALA A 99 -7.79 1.24 2.27
CA ALA A 99 -7.01 2.22 1.52
C ALA A 99 -7.91 3.11 0.63
N THR A 100 -8.94 2.54 0.02
CA THR A 100 -9.92 3.30 -0.79
C THR A 100 -10.69 4.29 0.08
N ARG A 101 -11.19 3.85 1.24
CA ARG A 101 -11.89 4.74 2.20
C ARG A 101 -10.99 5.87 2.69
N ALA A 102 -9.74 5.57 3.02
CA ALA A 102 -8.76 6.57 3.44
C ALA A 102 -8.49 7.60 2.32
N TYR A 103 -8.35 7.12 1.08
CA TYR A 103 -8.19 8.00 -0.09
C TYR A 103 -9.41 8.92 -0.29
N GLU A 104 -10.62 8.37 -0.24
CA GLU A 104 -11.86 9.14 -0.36
C GLU A 104 -12.00 10.19 0.75
N ALA A 105 -11.67 9.82 1.99
CA ALA A 105 -11.68 10.74 3.13
C ALA A 105 -10.70 11.90 2.91
N ASN A 106 -9.49 11.62 2.44
CA ASN A 106 -8.48 12.64 2.14
C ASN A 106 -8.92 13.56 1.00
N VAL A 107 -9.50 13.03 -0.06
CA VAL A 107 -10.06 13.83 -1.19
C VAL A 107 -11.19 14.73 -0.70
N ASN A 108 -12.08 14.23 0.14
CA ASN A 108 -13.18 15.01 0.71
C ASN A 108 -12.66 16.10 1.64
N GLY A 109 -11.66 15.82 2.46
CA GLY A 109 -10.97 16.80 3.30
C GLY A 109 -10.34 17.92 2.48
N MET A 110 -9.65 17.57 1.39
CA MET A 110 -9.05 18.53 0.47
C MET A 110 -10.11 19.42 -0.19
N LYS A 111 -11.22 18.86 -0.66
CA LYS A 111 -12.34 19.62 -1.23
C LYS A 111 -13.01 20.53 -0.20
N ALA A 112 -13.10 20.12 1.07
CA ALA A 112 -13.63 20.96 2.14
C ALA A 112 -12.70 22.15 2.42
N ALA A 113 -11.39 21.91 2.52
CA ALA A 113 -10.40 22.97 2.70
C ALA A 113 -10.41 23.96 1.55
N GLN A 114 -10.50 23.49 0.30
CA GLN A 114 -10.61 24.34 -0.88
C GLN A 114 -11.88 25.22 -0.84
N ARG A 115 -13.04 24.66 -0.46
CA ARG A 115 -14.29 25.44 -0.31
C ARG A 115 -14.18 26.49 0.80
N MET A 116 -13.54 26.15 1.92
CA MET A 116 -13.30 27.11 3.01
C MET A 116 -12.41 28.27 2.54
N ALA A 117 -11.34 27.98 1.78
CA ALA A 117 -10.46 28.99 1.23
C ALA A 117 -11.19 29.92 0.24
N LEU A 118 -12.03 29.36 -0.65
CA LEU A 118 -12.85 30.18 -1.56
C LEU A 118 -13.83 31.04 -0.79
N LYS A 119 -14.50 30.53 0.23
CA LYS A 119 -15.41 31.30 1.08
C LYS A 119 -14.71 32.41 1.85
N ALA A 120 -13.50 32.17 2.32
CA ALA A 120 -12.70 33.21 2.98
C ALA A 120 -12.33 34.34 2.02
N LEU A 121 -12.04 34.02 0.75
CA LEU A 121 -11.80 35.04 -0.27
C LEU A 121 -13.07 35.88 -0.60
N GLU A 122 -14.26 35.24 -0.62
CA GLU A 122 -15.53 35.98 -0.84
C GLU A 122 -15.86 36.93 0.32
N ILE A 123 -15.45 36.60 1.55
CA ILE A 123 -15.69 37.47 2.73
C ILE A 123 -14.65 38.58 2.82
N GLY A 124 -13.43 38.37 2.33
CA GLY A 124 -12.31 39.33 2.40
C GLY A 124 -12.17 40.24 1.17
N GLY A 125 -12.96 40.03 0.17
CA GLY A 125 -13.01 40.85 -1.06
C GLY A 125 -14.41 41.34 -1.32
#